data_f066842dd6f2eaede77595445413ca91
#
_entry.id   f066842dd6f2eaede77595445413ca91
#
_cell.length_a   1.000
_cell.length_b   1.000
_cell.length_c   1.000
_cell.angle_alpha   90.00
_cell.angle_beta   90.00
_cell.angle_gamma   90.00
#
_symmetry.space_group_name_H-M   'P 1'
#
loop_
_entity.id
_entity.type
_entity.pdbx_description
1 polymer ?
#
loop_
_entity_poly.entity_id
_entity_poly.type
_entity_poly.pdbx_seq_one_letter_code
_entity_poly.pdbx_strand_id
1 'polypeptide(L)'
;IVFFDRSWYSRAIIQPAMGYCSESQYKYFMKKVNTWEKGLIDSGIILIKIYLSISKENQKLRFLFRENHDLKYWKLSENDWKAHKNWQLLTKYKELIKYQLFK
;
A
#
# COMPACT_ATOMS: atom_id res chain seq x y z
N ILE A 1 10.15 17.58 -10.27
CA ILE A 1 9.02 16.68 -10.00
C ILE A 1 9.58 15.32 -9.60
N VAL A 2 9.07 14.78 -8.50
CA VAL A 2 9.48 13.46 -8.00
C VAL A 2 8.25 12.56 -7.95
N PHE A 3 8.37 11.36 -8.53
CA PHE A 3 7.31 10.35 -8.50
C PHE A 3 7.75 9.20 -7.58
N PHE A 4 6.85 8.79 -6.70
CA PHE A 4 7.03 7.58 -5.89
C PHE A 4 6.10 6.50 -6.43
N ASP A 5 6.67 5.43 -6.98
CA ASP A 5 5.96 4.19 -7.22
C ASP A 5 6.01 3.39 -5.93
N ARG A 6 4.92 3.36 -5.20
CA ARG A 6 4.82 3.10 -3.77
C ARG A 6 5.46 4.24 -2.98
N SER A 7 5.15 4.30 -1.71
CA SER A 7 5.62 5.38 -0.86
C SER A 7 5.79 4.90 0.56
N TRP A 8 6.00 5.82 1.46
CA TRP A 8 5.99 5.55 2.90
C TRP A 8 4.68 4.93 3.39
N TYR A 9 3.59 5.03 2.64
CA TYR A 9 2.32 4.38 2.97
C TYR A 9 2.36 2.85 2.91
N SER A 10 3.41 2.26 2.37
CA SER A 10 3.64 0.81 2.49
C SER A 10 3.69 0.37 3.95
N ARG A 11 4.20 1.22 4.85
CA ARG A 11 4.22 0.98 6.30
C ARG A 11 2.81 0.89 6.88
N ALA A 12 1.85 1.53 6.26
CA ALA A 12 0.47 1.59 6.76
C ALA A 12 -0.42 0.45 6.26
N ILE A 13 -0.07 -0.20 5.17
CA ILE A 13 -0.91 -1.22 4.54
C ILE A 13 -0.16 -2.55 4.41
N ILE A 14 0.86 -2.59 3.57
CA ILE A 14 1.53 -3.84 3.20
C ILE A 14 2.35 -4.39 4.36
N GLN A 15 3.15 -3.57 5.00
CA GLN A 15 4.07 -4.03 6.04
C GLN A 15 3.35 -4.60 7.27
N PRO A 16 2.30 -3.94 7.82
CA PRO A 16 1.59 -4.55 8.94
C PRO A 16 0.80 -5.81 8.55
N ALA A 17 0.20 -5.82 7.36
CA ALA A 17 -0.57 -6.98 6.89
C ALA A 17 0.32 -8.21 6.65
N MET A 18 1.55 -8.00 6.23
CA MET A 18 2.53 -9.07 5.95
C MET A 18 3.41 -9.41 7.14
N GLY A 19 3.28 -8.69 8.25
CA GLY A 19 4.13 -8.89 9.42
C GLY A 19 5.55 -8.34 9.27
N TYR A 20 5.79 -7.42 8.34
CA TYR A 20 7.11 -6.81 8.11
C TYR A 20 7.43 -5.67 9.07
N CYS A 21 6.45 -5.18 9.80
CA CYS A 21 6.68 -4.23 10.87
C CYS A 21 5.87 -4.62 12.11
N SER A 22 6.33 -4.18 13.28
CA SER A 22 5.61 -4.42 14.53
C SER A 22 4.38 -3.50 14.64
N GLU A 23 3.45 -3.86 15.53
CA GLU A 23 2.29 -3.03 15.79
C GLU A 23 2.68 -1.64 16.33
N SER A 24 3.71 -1.56 17.17
CA SER A 24 4.21 -0.29 17.69
C SER A 24 4.78 0.60 16.58
N GLN A 25 5.49 0.02 15.62
CA GLN A 25 5.99 0.74 14.45
C GLN A 25 4.86 1.26 13.58
N TYR A 26 3.84 0.46 13.38
CA TYR A 26 2.65 0.85 12.62
C TYR A 26 1.93 2.02 13.31
N LYS A 27 1.67 1.92 14.60
CA LYS A 27 1.00 2.98 15.36
C LYS A 27 1.80 4.27 15.36
N TYR A 28 3.11 4.18 15.52
CA TYR A 28 4.00 5.33 15.45
C TYR A 28 3.92 6.03 14.09
N PHE A 29 3.95 5.25 13.01
CA PHE A 29 3.80 5.79 11.66
C PHE A 29 2.47 6.52 11.48
N MET A 30 1.36 5.88 11.85
CA MET A 30 0.02 6.47 11.71
C MET A 30 -0.12 7.76 12.51
N LYS A 31 0.54 7.84 13.65
CA LYS A 31 0.52 9.04 14.50
C LYS A 31 1.32 10.19 13.89
N LYS A 32 2.42 9.90 13.20
CA LYS A 32 3.40 10.90 12.76
C LYS A 32 3.28 11.31 11.30
N VAL A 33 2.68 10.48 10.45
CA VAL A 33 2.71 10.71 9.00
C VAL A 33 2.05 12.03 8.59
N ASN A 34 0.93 12.39 9.17
CA ASN A 34 0.23 13.63 8.83
C ASN A 34 1.04 14.87 9.21
N THR A 35 1.67 14.85 10.36
CA THR A 35 2.55 15.94 10.81
C THR A 35 3.76 16.08 9.90
N TRP A 36 4.35 14.96 9.52
CA TRP A 36 5.50 14.95 8.62
C TRP A 36 5.13 15.48 7.23
N GLU A 37 3.99 15.04 6.67
CA GLU A 37 3.51 15.51 5.37
C GLU A 37 3.17 17.00 5.41
N LYS A 38 2.56 17.47 6.49
CA LYS A 38 2.28 18.88 6.68
C LYS A 38 3.57 19.72 6.65
N GLY A 39 4.63 19.21 7.28
CA GLY A 39 5.95 19.85 7.21
C GLY A 39 6.46 19.99 5.79
N LEU A 40 6.28 18.95 4.95
CA LEU A 40 6.65 19.01 3.54
C LEU A 40 5.85 20.10 2.79
N ILE A 41 4.56 20.16 3.01
CA ILE A 41 3.68 21.15 2.38
C ILE A 41 4.04 22.55 2.84
N ASP A 42 4.29 22.75 4.11
CA ASP A 42 4.68 24.05 4.68
C ASP A 42 6.04 24.52 4.13
N SER A 43 6.91 23.60 3.72
CA SER A 43 8.19 23.94 3.08
C SER A 43 8.07 24.32 1.61
N GLY A 44 6.87 24.31 1.03
CA GLY A 44 6.61 24.71 -0.35
C GLY A 44 6.44 23.54 -1.33
N ILE A 45 6.41 22.31 -0.85
CA ILE A 45 6.22 21.12 -1.69
C ILE A 45 4.73 20.93 -1.95
N ILE A 46 4.36 20.70 -3.21
CA ILE A 46 3.01 20.31 -3.60
C ILE A 46 2.95 18.78 -3.55
N LEU A 47 2.21 18.26 -2.58
CA LEU A 47 2.08 16.80 -2.38
C LEU A 47 0.77 16.31 -2.98
N ILE A 48 0.86 15.41 -3.96
CA ILE A 48 -0.29 14.77 -4.59
C ILE A 48 -0.26 13.29 -4.25
N LYS A 49 -1.35 12.80 -3.65
CA LYS A 49 -1.50 11.39 -3.28
C LYS A 49 -2.51 10.73 -4.20
N ILE A 50 -2.08 9.67 -4.87
CA ILE A 50 -2.93 8.90 -5.78
C ILE A 50 -3.06 7.49 -5.21
N TYR A 51 -4.30 7.06 -4.97
CA TYR A 51 -4.60 5.74 -4.45
C TYR A 51 -5.25 4.88 -5.54
N LEU A 52 -4.55 3.84 -5.96
CA LEU A 52 -5.04 2.90 -6.96
C LEU A 52 -5.64 1.69 -6.25
N SER A 53 -6.90 1.42 -6.52
CA SER A 53 -7.63 0.32 -5.90
C SER A 53 -8.09 -0.69 -6.94
N ILE A 54 -8.14 -1.96 -6.54
CA ILE A 54 -8.58 -3.06 -7.38
C ILE A 54 -9.43 -4.02 -6.53
N SER A 55 -10.43 -4.67 -7.13
CA SER A 55 -11.21 -5.68 -6.44
C SER A 55 -10.40 -6.98 -6.26
N LYS A 56 -10.83 -7.81 -5.30
CA LYS A 56 -10.19 -9.12 -5.05
C LYS A 56 -10.26 -10.01 -6.29
N GLU A 57 -11.39 -10.02 -6.96
CA GLU A 57 -11.63 -10.81 -8.17
C GLU A 57 -10.70 -10.36 -9.31
N ASN A 58 -10.58 -9.06 -9.53
CA ASN A 58 -9.69 -8.53 -10.56
C ASN A 58 -8.22 -8.78 -10.23
N GLN A 59 -7.83 -8.71 -8.97
CA GLN A 59 -6.47 -9.06 -8.54
C GLN A 59 -6.16 -10.51 -8.86
N LYS A 60 -7.08 -11.43 -8.55
CA LYS A 60 -6.93 -12.85 -8.86
C LYS A 60 -6.79 -13.09 -10.35
N LEU A 61 -7.64 -12.45 -11.16
CA LEU A 61 -7.58 -12.56 -12.61
C LEU A 61 -6.23 -12.07 -13.16
N ARG A 62 -5.71 -10.97 -12.67
CA ARG A 62 -4.41 -10.45 -13.08
C ARG A 62 -3.27 -11.38 -12.69
N PHE A 63 -3.32 -11.99 -11.52
CA PHE A 63 -2.31 -12.95 -11.07
C PHE A 63 -2.32 -14.20 -11.92
N LEU A 64 -3.52 -14.75 -12.21
CA LEU A 64 -3.66 -15.91 -13.10
C LEU A 64 -3.17 -15.61 -14.51
N PHE A 65 -3.46 -14.42 -15.02
CA PHE A 65 -2.97 -14.00 -16.33
C PHE A 65 -1.44 -13.94 -16.36
N ARG A 66 -0.80 -13.38 -15.35
CA ARG A 66 0.67 -13.32 -15.26
C ARG A 66 1.29 -14.71 -15.12
N GLU A 67 0.69 -15.58 -14.33
CA GLU A 67 1.16 -16.94 -14.11
C GLU A 67 1.15 -17.76 -15.41
N ASN A 68 0.12 -17.58 -16.26
CA ASN A 68 -0.07 -18.33 -17.48
C ASN A 68 0.51 -17.66 -18.73
N HIS A 69 1.09 -16.48 -18.59
CA HIS A 69 1.63 -15.73 -19.73
C HIS A 69 3.15 -15.82 -19.77
N ASP A 70 3.70 -16.41 -20.85
CA ASP A 70 5.11 -16.73 -21.00
C ASP A 70 6.06 -15.53 -20.80
N LEU A 71 5.62 -14.32 -21.16
CA LEU A 71 6.44 -13.12 -21.06
C LEU A 71 6.21 -12.34 -19.76
N LYS A 72 5.25 -12.73 -18.93
CA LYS A 72 4.85 -11.98 -17.72
C LYS A 72 4.91 -12.75 -16.43
N TYR A 73 5.15 -14.05 -16.44
CA TYR A 73 5.16 -14.86 -15.21
C TYR A 73 6.20 -14.36 -14.20
N TRP A 74 7.30 -13.81 -14.65
CA TRP A 74 8.37 -13.29 -13.80
C TRP A 74 7.96 -12.05 -13.01
N LYS A 75 6.87 -11.37 -13.41
CA LYS A 75 6.28 -10.25 -12.68
C LYS A 75 5.46 -10.68 -11.48
N LEU A 76 5.11 -11.96 -11.39
CA LEU A 76 4.37 -12.51 -10.28
C LEU A 76 5.36 -12.97 -9.22
N SER A 77 5.22 -12.47 -8.00
CA SER A 77 6.05 -12.87 -6.87
C SER A 77 5.25 -13.67 -5.85
N GLU A 78 5.95 -14.37 -4.98
CA GLU A 78 5.35 -15.04 -3.84
C GLU A 78 4.59 -14.04 -2.94
N ASN A 79 5.11 -12.83 -2.81
CA ASN A 79 4.46 -11.76 -2.06
C ASN A 79 3.11 -11.36 -2.65
N ASP A 80 2.95 -11.42 -3.97
CA ASP A 80 1.66 -11.12 -4.61
C ASP A 80 0.58 -12.10 -4.19
N TRP A 81 0.87 -13.40 -4.17
CA TRP A 81 -0.06 -14.42 -3.69
C TRP A 81 -0.31 -14.31 -2.19
N LYS A 82 0.72 -14.00 -1.41
CA LYS A 82 0.60 -13.76 0.03
C LYS A 82 -0.32 -12.57 0.31
N ALA A 83 -0.19 -11.50 -0.45
CA ALA A 83 -1.09 -10.35 -0.34
C ALA A 83 -2.53 -10.74 -0.68
N HIS A 84 -2.74 -11.55 -1.71
CA HIS A 84 -4.07 -12.03 -2.07
C HIS A 84 -4.69 -12.89 -0.97
N LYS A 85 -3.93 -13.78 -0.35
CA LYS A 85 -4.39 -14.59 0.78
C LYS A 85 -4.75 -13.75 2.00
N ASN A 86 -4.05 -12.63 2.22
CA ASN A 86 -4.27 -11.72 3.34
C ASN A 86 -5.21 -10.55 2.98
N TRP A 87 -6.10 -10.73 2.01
CA TRP A 87 -6.97 -9.68 1.49
C TRP A 87 -7.77 -8.97 2.58
N GLN A 88 -8.30 -9.71 3.56
CA GLN A 88 -9.09 -9.12 4.63
C GLN A 88 -8.28 -8.17 5.51
N LEU A 89 -7.04 -8.54 5.85
CA LEU A 89 -6.14 -7.68 6.60
C LEU A 89 -5.76 -6.44 5.80
N LEU A 90 -5.45 -6.60 4.52
CA LEU A 90 -5.16 -5.50 3.63
C LEU A 90 -6.34 -4.53 3.53
N THR A 91 -7.55 -5.05 3.40
CA THR A 91 -8.77 -4.23 3.35
C THR A 91 -8.95 -3.44 4.64
N LYS A 92 -8.72 -4.07 5.79
CA LYS A 92 -8.78 -3.38 7.09
C LYS A 92 -7.83 -2.19 7.14
N TYR A 93 -6.58 -2.37 6.74
CA TYR A 93 -5.59 -1.28 6.76
C TYR A 93 -5.88 -0.21 5.72
N LYS A 94 -6.42 -0.59 4.55
CA LYS A 94 -6.87 0.35 3.54
C LYS A 94 -7.97 1.29 4.06
N GLU A 95 -8.97 0.73 4.74
CA GLU A 95 -10.07 1.53 5.30
C GLU A 95 -9.58 2.48 6.39
N LEU A 96 -8.67 2.04 7.24
CA LEU A 96 -8.07 2.89 8.27
C LEU A 96 -7.31 4.07 7.63
N ILE A 97 -6.58 3.82 6.55
CA ILE A 97 -5.85 4.88 5.85
C ILE A 97 -6.79 5.88 5.20
N LYS A 98 -7.82 5.42 4.51
CA LYS A 98 -8.81 6.30 3.90
C LYS A 98 -9.44 7.23 4.94
N TYR A 99 -9.80 6.67 6.07
CA TYR A 99 -10.43 7.44 7.13
C TYR A 99 -9.50 8.49 7.73
N GLN A 100 -8.25 8.15 7.99
CA GLN A 100 -7.33 9.02 8.74
C GLN A 100 -6.50 9.96 7.87
N LEU A 101 -6.08 9.51 6.68
CA LEU A 101 -5.04 10.18 5.91
C LEU A 101 -5.54 10.87 4.64
N PHE A 102 -6.72 10.54 4.17
CA PHE A 102 -7.30 11.13 2.97
C PHE A 102 -8.55 11.97 3.27
N LYS A 103 -8.60 12.52 4.46
CA LYS A 103 -9.68 13.45 4.84
C LYS A 103 -9.61 14.73 4.03
#